data_8fbb5733ed95649b3666811ffa364ef9
#
_entry.id   8fbb5733ed95649b3666811ffa364ef9
#
_cell.length_a   1.000
_cell.length_b   1.000
_cell.length_c   1.000
_cell.angle_alpha   90.00
_cell.angle_beta   90.00
_cell.angle_gamma   90.00
#
_symmetry.space_group_name_H-M   'P 1'
#
loop_
_entity.id
_entity.type
_entity.pdbx_description
1 polymer ?
#
loop_
_entity_poly.entity_id
_entity_poly.type
_entity_poly.pdbx_seq_one_letter_code
_entity_poly.pdbx_strand_id
1 'polypeptide(L)'
;DLAAIDELDDRTVLVRRDGVGAPTPVGEGVLGLDLGDRRLELPARLGPALELLLDGAPHALCELPGLADPGSRAVLGRRLLREGVVETVRGA
;
A
#
# COMPACT_ATOMS: atom_id res chain seq x y z
N ASP A 1 2.57 -14.48 -7.21
CA ASP A 1 3.83 -15.19 -7.17
C ASP A 1 4.72 -14.66 -6.04
N LEU A 2 5.18 -15.56 -5.18
CA LEU A 2 5.97 -15.18 -4.02
C LEU A 2 7.27 -14.48 -4.40
N ALA A 3 7.88 -14.88 -5.48
CA ALA A 3 9.11 -14.26 -5.94
C ALA A 3 8.88 -12.80 -6.32
N ALA A 4 7.74 -12.50 -6.93
CA ALA A 4 7.42 -11.12 -7.31
C ALA A 4 7.24 -10.23 -6.08
N ILE A 5 6.69 -10.77 -4.98
CA ILE A 5 6.51 -10.00 -3.76
C ILE A 5 7.88 -9.63 -3.16
N ASP A 6 8.83 -10.55 -3.21
CA ASP A 6 10.14 -10.32 -2.62
C ASP A 6 11.04 -9.43 -3.50
N GLU A 7 10.67 -9.25 -4.77
CA GLU A 7 11.48 -8.50 -5.72
C GLU A 7 10.92 -7.12 -6.03
N LEU A 8 10.17 -6.53 -5.10
CA LEU A 8 9.61 -5.20 -5.31
C LEU A 8 10.71 -4.15 -5.43
N ASP A 9 10.53 -3.25 -6.38
CA ASP A 9 11.41 -2.10 -6.54
C ASP A 9 10.56 -0.85 -6.83
N ASP A 10 11.22 0.29 -7.01
CA ASP A 10 10.52 1.55 -7.24
C ASP A 10 9.67 1.59 -8.49
N ARG A 11 9.89 0.69 -9.43
CA ARG A 11 9.10 0.63 -10.67
C ARG A 11 7.87 -0.25 -10.54
N THR A 12 7.78 -1.02 -9.46
CA THR A 12 6.63 -1.89 -9.25
C THR A 12 5.37 -1.04 -9.13
N VAL A 13 4.37 -1.35 -9.95
CA VAL A 13 3.11 -0.61 -9.96
C VAL A 13 2.06 -1.41 -9.20
N LEU A 14 1.38 -0.73 -8.29
CA LEU A 14 0.36 -1.33 -7.45
C LEU A 14 -0.97 -0.61 -7.64
N VAL A 15 -2.06 -1.34 -7.47
CA VAL A 15 -3.40 -0.76 -7.52
C VAL A 15 -4.25 -1.35 -6.39
N ARG A 16 -5.17 -0.55 -5.88
CA ARG A 16 -6.06 -0.99 -4.80
C ARG A 16 -6.92 -2.15 -5.27
N ARG A 17 -7.07 -3.15 -4.40
CA ARG A 17 -8.00 -4.24 -4.66
C ARG A 17 -9.43 -3.82 -4.32
N ASP A 18 -10.41 -4.46 -4.98
CA ASP A 18 -11.81 -4.18 -4.72
C ASP A 18 -12.16 -4.51 -3.27
N GLY A 19 -13.02 -3.70 -2.69
CA GLY A 19 -13.49 -3.93 -1.34
C GLY A 19 -12.65 -3.30 -0.25
N VAL A 20 -11.54 -2.67 -0.60
CA VAL A 20 -10.68 -2.00 0.38
C VAL A 20 -11.15 -0.55 0.53
N GLY A 21 -11.48 -0.15 1.76
CA GLY A 21 -11.91 1.20 2.04
C GLY A 21 -10.74 2.16 2.17
N ALA A 22 -11.05 3.46 2.27
CA ALA A 22 -10.04 4.48 2.50
C ALA A 22 -9.48 4.37 3.92
N PRO A 23 -8.21 4.79 4.14
CA PRO A 23 -7.65 4.77 5.48
C PRO A 23 -8.38 5.77 6.38
N THR A 24 -8.65 5.36 7.61
CA THR A 24 -9.32 6.20 8.59
C THR A 24 -8.56 6.22 9.90
N PRO A 25 -8.56 7.34 10.64
CA PRO A 25 -7.93 7.36 11.96
C PRO A 25 -8.69 6.46 12.92
N VAL A 26 -7.97 5.55 13.57
CA VAL A 26 -8.57 4.63 14.56
C VAL A 26 -7.94 4.80 15.93
N GLY A 27 -6.93 5.64 16.05
CA GLY A 27 -6.26 5.94 17.29
C GLY A 27 -5.25 7.03 17.05
N GLU A 28 -4.65 7.52 18.12
CA GLU A 28 -3.63 8.54 18.00
C GLU A 28 -2.41 7.97 17.28
N GLY A 29 -2.08 8.55 16.14
CA GLY A 29 -0.95 8.11 15.35
C GLY A 29 -1.16 6.80 14.59
N VAL A 30 -2.41 6.34 14.46
CA VAL A 30 -2.72 5.06 13.83
C VAL A 30 -3.85 5.22 12.82
N LEU A 31 -3.66 4.65 11.64
CA LEU A 31 -4.69 4.57 10.61
C LEU A 31 -5.16 3.12 10.47
N GLY A 32 -6.45 2.94 10.21
CA GLY A 32 -7.01 1.63 9.97
C GLY A 32 -7.51 1.49 8.55
N LEU A 33 -7.29 0.32 7.98
CA LEU A 33 -7.85 -0.06 6.69
C LEU A 33 -8.83 -1.20 6.91
N ASP A 34 -10.06 -1.00 6.48
CA ASP A 34 -11.09 -2.03 6.61
C ASP A 34 -11.00 -2.98 5.42
N LEU A 35 -10.71 -4.23 5.67
CA LEU A 35 -10.55 -5.25 4.64
C LEU A 35 -11.75 -6.19 4.56
N GLY A 36 -12.84 -5.85 5.24
CA GLY A 36 -14.05 -6.65 5.23
C GLY A 36 -14.10 -7.62 6.41
N ASP A 37 -13.20 -8.57 6.46
CA ASP A 37 -13.16 -9.58 7.53
C ASP A 37 -12.25 -9.17 8.69
N ARG A 38 -11.47 -8.11 8.51
CA ARG A 38 -10.52 -7.64 9.52
C ARG A 38 -10.12 -6.20 9.22
N ARG A 39 -9.38 -5.62 10.13
CA ARG A 39 -8.84 -4.27 9.97
C ARG A 39 -7.33 -4.31 10.11
N LEU A 40 -6.64 -3.68 9.17
CA LEU A 40 -5.19 -3.54 9.22
C LEU A 40 -4.85 -2.17 9.79
N GLU A 41 -3.98 -2.13 10.81
CA GLU A 41 -3.56 -0.87 11.41
C GLU A 41 -2.15 -0.51 10.99
N LEU A 42 -1.95 0.73 10.63
CA LEU A 42 -0.67 1.24 10.13
C LEU A 42 -0.36 2.59 10.76
N PRO A 43 0.92 2.97 10.87
CA PRO A 43 1.26 4.30 11.40
C PRO A 43 0.65 5.42 10.57
N ALA A 44 0.16 6.46 11.25
CA ALA A 44 -0.47 7.59 10.58
C ALA A 44 0.48 8.33 9.63
N ARG A 45 1.78 8.24 9.86
CA ARG A 45 2.77 8.86 8.96
C ARG A 45 2.71 8.30 7.55
N LEU A 46 2.11 7.12 7.38
CA LEU A 46 1.94 6.50 6.06
C LEU A 46 0.69 7.00 5.33
N GLY A 47 -0.07 7.90 5.95
CA GLY A 47 -1.32 8.41 5.38
C GLY A 47 -1.21 8.90 3.95
N PRO A 48 -0.28 9.82 3.65
CA PRO A 48 -0.16 10.33 2.28
C PRO A 48 0.14 9.24 1.25
N ALA A 49 1.01 8.28 1.60
CA ALA A 49 1.30 7.15 0.71
C ALA A 49 0.08 6.26 0.53
N LEU A 50 -0.65 5.99 1.61
CA LEU A 50 -1.84 5.16 1.54
C LEU A 50 -2.94 5.83 0.72
N GLU A 51 -3.13 7.13 0.89
CA GLU A 51 -4.13 7.86 0.12
C GLU A 51 -3.85 7.78 -1.37
N LEU A 52 -2.59 7.89 -1.76
CA LEU A 52 -2.22 7.77 -3.16
C LEU A 52 -2.47 6.35 -3.68
N LEU A 53 -1.98 5.34 -2.97
CA LEU A 53 -2.13 3.95 -3.41
C LEU A 53 -3.58 3.49 -3.45
N LEU A 54 -4.43 4.08 -2.64
CA LEU A 54 -5.82 3.64 -2.51
C LEU A 54 -6.81 4.53 -3.22
N ASP A 55 -6.34 5.37 -4.14
CA ASP A 55 -7.23 6.27 -4.90
C ASP A 55 -7.92 5.56 -6.09
N GLY A 56 -7.62 4.29 -6.31
CA GLY A 56 -8.23 3.51 -7.37
C GLY A 56 -7.42 3.46 -8.67
N ALA A 57 -6.38 4.27 -8.78
CA ALA A 57 -5.52 4.28 -9.95
C ALA A 57 -4.22 3.53 -9.67
N PRO A 58 -3.55 2.99 -10.69
CA PRO A 58 -2.25 2.35 -10.50
C PRO A 58 -1.17 3.39 -10.22
N HIS A 59 -0.27 3.06 -9.30
CA HIS A 59 0.86 3.94 -8.95
C HIS A 59 2.12 3.13 -8.74
N ALA A 60 3.25 3.65 -9.18
CA ALA A 60 4.54 3.03 -8.91
C ALA A 60 4.99 3.37 -7.50
N LEU A 61 5.80 2.50 -6.90
CA LEU A 61 6.30 2.74 -5.55
C LEU A 61 7.08 4.03 -5.44
N CYS A 62 7.81 4.41 -6.49
CA CYS A 62 8.59 5.65 -6.47
C CYS A 62 7.73 6.90 -6.35
N GLU A 63 6.42 6.80 -6.58
CA GLU A 63 5.51 7.93 -6.49
C GLU A 63 5.00 8.18 -5.07
N LEU A 64 5.30 7.30 -4.12
CA LEU A 64 4.72 7.41 -2.77
C LEU A 64 5.28 8.60 -2.00
N PRO A 65 4.42 9.54 -1.58
CA PRO A 65 4.86 10.69 -0.81
C PRO A 65 5.21 10.30 0.64
N GLY A 66 6.10 11.05 1.25
CA GLY A 66 6.46 10.84 2.65
C GLY A 66 7.42 9.69 2.91
N LEU A 67 7.81 8.95 1.89
CA LEU A 67 8.77 7.85 2.01
C LEU A 67 9.93 8.12 1.06
N ALA A 68 10.98 8.71 1.58
CA ALA A 68 12.14 9.10 0.77
C ALA A 68 13.06 7.93 0.44
N ASP A 69 13.01 6.88 1.23
CA ASP A 69 13.91 5.75 1.10
C ASP A 69 13.26 4.62 0.29
N PRO A 70 13.91 4.15 -0.80
CA PRO A 70 13.36 3.06 -1.60
C PRO A 70 13.07 1.80 -0.79
N GLY A 71 13.89 1.50 0.21
CA GLY A 71 13.67 0.34 1.07
C GLY A 71 12.36 0.45 1.84
N SER A 72 12.06 1.63 2.36
CA SER A 72 10.80 1.86 3.08
C SER A 72 9.60 1.71 2.17
N ARG A 73 9.70 2.21 0.94
CA ARG A 73 8.62 2.07 -0.03
C ARG A 73 8.37 0.60 -0.37
N ALA A 74 9.45 -0.17 -0.56
CA ALA A 74 9.33 -1.59 -0.85
C ALA A 74 8.72 -2.37 0.32
N VAL A 75 9.10 -2.02 1.55
CA VAL A 75 8.57 -2.67 2.75
C VAL A 75 7.06 -2.42 2.85
N LEU A 76 6.61 -1.19 2.62
CA LEU A 76 5.19 -0.88 2.65
C LEU A 76 4.44 -1.63 1.55
N GLY A 77 4.96 -1.60 0.34
CA GLY A 77 4.33 -2.28 -0.79
C GLY A 77 4.20 -3.77 -0.53
N ARG A 78 5.24 -4.39 -0.02
CA ARG A 78 5.24 -5.81 0.32
C ARG A 78 4.19 -6.12 1.38
N ARG A 79 4.09 -5.28 2.41
CA ARG A 79 3.10 -5.45 3.46
C ARG A 79 1.69 -5.39 2.90
N LEU A 80 1.41 -4.40 2.07
CA LEU A 80 0.09 -4.22 1.49
C LEU A 80 -0.29 -5.35 0.53
N LEU A 81 0.68 -5.86 -0.22
CA LEU A 81 0.44 -7.03 -1.08
C LEU A 81 0.12 -8.27 -0.25
N ARG A 82 0.90 -8.48 0.81
CA ARG A 82 0.72 -9.64 1.67
C ARG A 82 -0.63 -9.63 2.37
N GLU A 83 -1.10 -8.44 2.74
CA GLU A 83 -2.38 -8.30 3.43
C GLU A 83 -3.58 -8.27 2.47
N GLY A 84 -3.34 -8.24 1.16
CA GLY A 84 -4.42 -8.22 0.19
C GLY A 84 -5.04 -6.85 -0.04
N VAL A 85 -4.33 -5.78 0.32
CA VAL A 85 -4.83 -4.41 0.15
C VAL A 85 -4.67 -3.95 -1.29
N VAL A 86 -3.55 -4.32 -1.91
CA VAL A 86 -3.24 -3.94 -3.28
C VAL A 86 -2.81 -5.16 -4.07
N GLU A 87 -2.74 -5.01 -5.38
CA GLU A 87 -2.21 -6.04 -6.27
C GLU A 87 -1.24 -5.40 -7.26
N THR A 88 -0.35 -6.22 -7.81
CA THR A 88 0.57 -5.72 -8.81
C THR A 88 -0.14 -5.58 -10.14
N VAL A 89 0.20 -4.49 -10.86
CA VAL A 89 -0.28 -4.30 -12.21
C VAL A 89 0.82 -4.76 -13.14
N ARG A 90 0.54 -5.78 -13.90
CA ARG A 90 1.48 -6.23 -14.91
C ARG A 90 1.36 -5.29 -16.08
N GLY A 91 2.42 -4.58 -16.29
CA GLY A 91 2.48 -3.56 -17.26
C GLY A 91 2.24 -4.08 -18.65
N ALA A 92 1.42 -3.86 -19.15
CA ALA A 92 1.19 -4.10 -20.47
C ALA A 92 2.23 -3.58 -21.41
#